data_cae0ff918fd49529cbbeeca3c0f8e40b
#
_entry.id   cae0ff918fd49529cbbeeca3c0f8e40b
#
_cell.length_a   1.000
_cell.length_b   1.000
_cell.length_c   1.000
_cell.angle_alpha   90.00
_cell.angle_beta   90.00
_cell.angle_gamma   90.00
#
_symmetry.space_group_name_H-M   'P 1'
#
loop_
_entity.id
_entity.type
_entity.pdbx_description
1 polymer ?
#
loop_
_entity_poly.entity_id
_entity_poly.type
_entity_poly.pdbx_seq_one_letter_code
_entity_poly.pdbx_strand_id
1 'polypeptide(L)'
;MDDDTAPRAVAGWFKIAAIASIAFMALGCVSYLMQVTADREQLTVDQRALLDAAPTWMWAAFAVAVWVGLAGTIALLLRKRLAVNLLGVSLAAVLVQFSSYLLVRQLRDLMSLDGFVVPVVIVLLTWTVFWFAWSSRKKGWLN
;
A
#
# COMPACT_ATOMS: atom_id res chain seq x y z
N MET A 1 34.97 11.17 24.31
CA MET A 1 33.91 12.09 23.92
C MET A 1 33.34 11.58 22.61
N ASP A 2 32.23 10.97 22.73
CA ASP A 2 31.78 9.95 21.79
C ASP A 2 31.16 10.57 20.56
N ASP A 3 31.81 10.34 19.43
CA ASP A 3 31.36 10.71 18.10
C ASP A 3 30.17 9.83 17.66
N ASP A 4 29.12 9.78 18.49
CA ASP A 4 27.88 9.05 18.17
C ASP A 4 26.98 9.80 17.17
N THR A 5 27.51 10.87 16.56
CA THR A 5 26.81 11.66 15.54
C THR A 5 27.11 11.26 14.10
N ALA A 6 28.00 10.29 13.89
CA ALA A 6 28.19 9.76 12.55
C ALA A 6 26.94 9.04 12.06
N PRO A 7 26.37 9.40 10.89
CA PRO A 7 25.22 8.69 10.36
C PRO A 7 25.60 7.22 10.20
N ARG A 8 24.87 6.35 10.92
CA ARG A 8 25.11 4.91 10.84
C ARG A 8 25.05 4.46 9.38
N ALA A 9 26.09 3.75 8.97
CA ALA A 9 26.16 3.22 7.61
C ALA A 9 24.90 2.39 7.31
N VAL A 10 24.20 2.77 6.28
CA VAL A 10 22.98 2.08 5.83
C VAL A 10 23.39 0.86 5.04
N ALA A 11 22.78 -0.30 5.33
CA ALA A 11 23.03 -1.52 4.60
C ALA A 11 22.77 -1.33 3.09
N GLY A 12 23.61 -1.91 2.23
CA GLY A 12 23.48 -1.76 0.77
C GLY A 12 22.13 -2.24 0.22
N TRP A 13 21.54 -3.25 0.85
CA TRP A 13 20.22 -3.78 0.47
C TRP A 13 19.06 -2.81 0.76
N PHE A 14 19.25 -1.80 1.63
CA PHE A 14 18.23 -0.81 1.97
C PHE A 14 17.70 -0.09 0.73
N LYS A 15 18.59 0.38 -0.13
CA LYS A 15 18.20 1.07 -1.38
C LYS A 15 17.38 0.16 -2.30
N ILE A 16 17.79 -1.10 -2.42
CA ILE A 16 17.09 -2.08 -3.25
C ILE A 16 15.69 -2.33 -2.70
N ALA A 17 15.56 -2.54 -1.39
CA ALA A 17 14.28 -2.74 -0.74
C ALA A 17 13.37 -1.49 -0.84
N ALA A 18 13.92 -0.28 -0.71
CA ALA A 18 13.18 0.96 -0.88
C ALA A 18 12.69 1.14 -2.32
N ILE A 19 13.53 0.86 -3.32
CA ILE A 19 13.14 0.92 -4.74
C ILE A 19 12.06 -0.13 -5.05
N ALA A 20 12.21 -1.35 -4.56
CA ALA A 20 11.19 -2.40 -4.70
C ALA A 20 9.85 -1.99 -4.09
N SER A 21 9.89 -1.32 -2.93
CA SER A 21 8.70 -0.78 -2.27
C SER A 21 8.03 0.33 -3.10
N ILE A 22 8.81 1.21 -3.72
CA ILE A 22 8.31 2.24 -4.63
C ILE A 22 7.63 1.59 -5.84
N ALA A 23 8.26 0.59 -6.45
CA ALA A 23 7.69 -0.14 -7.58
C ALA A 23 6.35 -0.79 -7.22
N PHE A 24 6.26 -1.42 -6.05
CA PHE A 24 5.01 -2.01 -5.53
C PHE A 24 3.91 -0.95 -5.38
N MET A 25 4.21 0.19 -4.76
CA MET A 25 3.22 1.26 -4.56
C MET A 25 2.85 1.94 -5.89
N ALA A 26 3.80 2.10 -6.81
CA ALA A 26 3.53 2.63 -8.14
C ALA A 26 2.58 1.72 -8.94
N LEU A 27 2.75 0.41 -8.85
CA LEU A 27 1.80 -0.55 -9.44
C LEU A 27 0.41 -0.40 -8.83
N GLY A 28 0.31 -0.15 -7.52
CA GLY A 28 -0.96 0.16 -6.85
C GLY A 28 -1.61 1.42 -7.40
N CYS A 29 -0.83 2.50 -7.64
CA CYS A 29 -1.34 3.74 -8.24
C CYS A 29 -1.84 3.50 -9.68
N VAL A 30 -1.09 2.76 -10.49
CA VAL A 30 -1.51 2.40 -11.85
C VAL A 30 -2.79 1.58 -11.82
N SER A 31 -2.88 0.59 -10.94
CA SER A 31 -4.08 -0.23 -10.74
C SER A 31 -5.30 0.61 -10.35
N TYR A 32 -5.11 1.58 -9.44
CA TYR A 32 -6.15 2.53 -9.06
C TYR A 32 -6.65 3.33 -10.27
N LEU A 33 -5.72 3.93 -11.03
CA LEU A 33 -6.07 4.72 -12.21
C LEU A 33 -6.79 3.88 -13.26
N MET A 34 -6.32 2.67 -13.53
CA MET A 34 -6.97 1.76 -14.46
C MET A 34 -8.40 1.43 -14.05
N GLN A 35 -8.65 1.22 -12.77
CA GLN A 35 -9.99 0.90 -12.27
C GLN A 35 -10.94 2.11 -12.30
N VAL A 36 -10.44 3.31 -11.95
CA VAL A 36 -11.24 4.54 -11.94
C VAL A 36 -11.55 5.03 -13.36
N THR A 37 -10.64 4.81 -14.31
CA THR A 37 -10.80 5.22 -15.72
C THR A 37 -11.27 4.09 -16.62
N ALA A 38 -11.58 2.91 -16.08
CA ALA A 38 -11.99 1.74 -16.85
C ALA A 38 -13.25 2.03 -17.67
N ASP A 39 -13.19 1.72 -18.95
CA ASP A 39 -14.35 1.73 -19.81
C ASP A 39 -15.25 0.53 -19.46
N ARG A 40 -16.43 0.82 -18.95
CA ARG A 40 -17.38 -0.20 -18.48
C ARG A 40 -17.81 -1.16 -19.57
N GLU A 41 -17.77 -0.74 -20.84
CA GLU A 41 -18.13 -1.58 -21.96
C GLU A 41 -17.13 -2.71 -22.23
N GLN A 42 -15.86 -2.50 -21.82
CA GLN A 42 -14.78 -3.47 -21.99
C GLN A 42 -14.64 -4.45 -20.83
N LEU A 43 -15.36 -4.21 -19.72
CA LEU A 43 -15.31 -5.04 -18.54
C LEU A 43 -16.22 -6.26 -18.65
N THR A 44 -15.81 -7.36 -18.04
CA THR A 44 -16.71 -8.54 -17.87
C THR A 44 -17.88 -8.20 -16.96
N VAL A 45 -18.92 -9.01 -17.02
CA VAL A 45 -20.13 -8.83 -16.18
C VAL A 45 -19.76 -8.85 -14.69
N ASP A 46 -18.88 -9.76 -14.29
CA ASP A 46 -18.43 -9.88 -12.89
C ASP A 46 -17.60 -8.68 -12.44
N GLN A 47 -16.72 -8.16 -13.30
CA GLN A 47 -15.94 -6.96 -13.01
C GLN A 47 -16.84 -5.72 -12.85
N ARG A 48 -17.84 -5.55 -13.70
CA ARG A 48 -18.83 -4.48 -13.56
C ARG A 48 -19.59 -4.59 -12.26
N ALA A 49 -20.05 -5.79 -11.91
CA ALA A 49 -20.79 -6.04 -10.68
C ALA A 49 -19.95 -5.67 -9.44
N LEU A 50 -18.67 -6.01 -9.41
CA LEU A 50 -17.76 -5.65 -8.34
C LEU A 50 -17.57 -4.12 -8.22
N LEU A 51 -17.38 -3.44 -9.36
CA LEU A 51 -17.23 -1.97 -9.37
C LEU A 51 -18.50 -1.26 -8.94
N ASP A 52 -19.67 -1.75 -9.36
CA ASP A 52 -20.97 -1.17 -9.02
C ASP A 52 -21.35 -1.42 -7.55
N ALA A 53 -20.93 -2.53 -6.97
CA ALA A 53 -21.13 -2.85 -5.55
C ALA A 53 -20.15 -2.12 -4.62
N ALA A 54 -19.04 -1.61 -5.13
CA ALA A 54 -18.01 -0.94 -4.32
C ALA A 54 -18.51 0.41 -3.77
N PRO A 55 -18.54 0.60 -2.44
CA PRO A 55 -18.96 1.86 -1.85
C PRO A 55 -17.93 2.97 -2.08
N THR A 56 -18.39 4.22 -2.06
CA THR A 56 -17.51 5.39 -2.27
C THR A 56 -16.35 5.46 -1.28
N TRP A 57 -16.58 5.10 -0.02
CA TRP A 57 -15.52 5.11 1.00
C TRP A 57 -14.41 4.10 0.72
N MET A 58 -14.72 3.01 0.03
CA MET A 58 -13.71 2.03 -0.42
C MET A 58 -12.76 2.64 -1.44
N TRP A 59 -13.29 3.41 -2.40
CA TRP A 59 -12.47 4.12 -3.39
C TRP A 59 -11.60 5.20 -2.76
N ALA A 60 -12.14 5.94 -1.79
CA ALA A 60 -11.38 6.93 -1.02
C ALA A 60 -10.24 6.26 -0.23
N ALA A 61 -10.51 5.13 0.43
CA ALA A 61 -9.50 4.37 1.14
C ALA A 61 -8.42 3.83 0.18
N PHE A 62 -8.81 3.35 -1.00
CA PHE A 62 -7.86 2.89 -2.01
C PHE A 62 -6.95 4.04 -2.49
N ALA A 63 -7.51 5.20 -2.79
CA ALA A 63 -6.74 6.38 -3.17
C ALA A 63 -5.72 6.76 -2.09
N VAL A 64 -6.14 6.86 -0.84
CA VAL A 64 -5.23 7.14 0.28
C VAL A 64 -4.15 6.07 0.41
N ALA A 65 -4.52 4.80 0.32
CA ALA A 65 -3.58 3.69 0.44
C ALA A 65 -2.43 3.80 -0.58
N VAL A 66 -2.75 4.01 -1.85
CA VAL A 66 -1.74 3.99 -2.92
C VAL A 66 -0.96 5.30 -3.02
N TRP A 67 -1.61 6.45 -2.92
CA TRP A 67 -0.94 7.75 -3.06
C TRP A 67 -0.10 8.10 -1.83
N VAL A 68 -0.64 7.93 -0.64
CA VAL A 68 0.11 8.14 0.62
C VAL A 68 1.19 7.07 0.77
N GLY A 69 0.92 5.83 0.36
CA GLY A 69 1.89 4.75 0.33
C GLY A 69 3.07 5.06 -0.60
N LEU A 70 2.81 5.58 -1.80
CA LEU A 70 3.86 6.00 -2.73
C LEU A 70 4.71 7.13 -2.13
N ALA A 71 4.08 8.16 -1.58
CA ALA A 71 4.79 9.24 -0.88
C ALA A 71 5.62 8.70 0.28
N GLY A 72 5.10 7.74 1.04
CA GLY A 72 5.80 7.08 2.14
C GLY A 72 7.03 6.30 1.69
N THR A 73 6.95 5.58 0.58
CA THR A 73 8.10 4.83 0.02
C THR A 73 9.16 5.75 -0.57
N ILE A 74 8.76 6.86 -1.17
CA ILE A 74 9.71 7.91 -1.62
C ILE A 74 10.41 8.53 -0.42
N ALA A 75 9.67 8.88 0.63
CA ALA A 75 10.23 9.39 1.88
C ALA A 75 11.19 8.37 2.53
N LEU A 76 10.89 7.08 2.41
CA LEU A 76 11.75 6.00 2.87
C LEU A 76 13.09 5.98 2.12
N LEU A 77 13.05 6.08 0.79
CA LEU A 77 14.27 6.17 -0.03
C LEU A 77 15.10 7.39 0.31
N LEU A 78 14.44 8.53 0.59
CA LEU A 78 15.08 9.77 1.04
C LEU A 78 15.49 9.72 2.52
N ARG A 79 15.29 8.60 3.19
CA ARG A 79 15.65 8.37 4.59
C ARG A 79 14.97 9.32 5.58
N LYS A 80 13.73 9.74 5.28
CA LYS A 80 12.93 10.62 6.16
C LYS A 80 12.14 9.81 7.17
N ARG A 81 12.13 10.25 8.43
CA ARG A 81 11.32 9.62 9.50
C ARG A 81 9.82 9.65 9.21
N LEU A 82 9.38 10.64 8.42
CA LEU A 82 8.00 10.76 7.97
C LEU A 82 7.49 9.51 7.22
N ALA A 83 8.41 8.75 6.60
CA ALA A 83 8.08 7.51 5.90
C ALA A 83 7.24 6.54 6.75
N VAL A 84 7.59 6.37 8.03
CA VAL A 84 6.88 5.46 8.94
C VAL A 84 5.43 5.90 9.13
N ASN A 85 5.19 7.19 9.33
CA ASN A 85 3.84 7.73 9.52
C ASN A 85 3.01 7.58 8.25
N LEU A 86 3.58 7.93 7.08
CA LEU A 86 2.90 7.81 5.79
C LEU A 86 2.56 6.35 5.46
N LEU A 87 3.50 5.44 5.66
CA LEU A 87 3.26 4.01 5.43
C LEU A 87 2.29 3.42 6.45
N GLY A 88 2.27 3.92 7.69
CA GLY A 88 1.26 3.55 8.69
C GLY A 88 -0.15 3.96 8.27
N VAL A 89 -0.31 5.17 7.75
CA VAL A 89 -1.59 5.65 7.19
C VAL A 89 -2.00 4.81 5.98
N SER A 90 -1.06 4.52 5.08
CA SER A 90 -1.30 3.66 3.92
C SER A 90 -1.77 2.26 4.34
N LEU A 91 -1.12 1.64 5.32
CA LEU A 91 -1.50 0.33 5.84
C LEU A 91 -2.90 0.36 6.44
N ALA A 92 -3.22 1.37 7.25
CA ALA A 92 -4.57 1.54 7.81
C ALA A 92 -5.62 1.68 6.70
N ALA A 93 -5.32 2.46 5.66
CA ALA A 93 -6.21 2.64 4.51
C ALA A 93 -6.41 1.33 3.73
N VAL A 94 -5.37 0.52 3.56
CA VAL A 94 -5.46 -0.81 2.93
C VAL A 94 -6.39 -1.73 3.74
N LEU A 95 -6.24 -1.73 5.06
CA LEU A 95 -7.11 -2.53 5.94
C LEU A 95 -8.57 -2.08 5.87
N VAL A 96 -8.81 -0.77 5.86
CA VAL A 96 -10.16 -0.21 5.67
C VAL A 96 -10.73 -0.61 4.32
N GLN A 97 -9.95 -0.47 3.25
CA GLN A 97 -10.37 -0.84 1.90
C GLN A 97 -10.80 -2.30 1.81
N PHE A 98 -9.96 -3.20 2.30
CA PHE A 98 -10.25 -4.64 2.20
C PHE A 98 -11.28 -5.12 3.21
N SER A 99 -11.53 -4.39 4.29
CA SER A 99 -12.65 -4.67 5.18
C SER A 99 -14.01 -4.58 4.45
N SER A 100 -14.07 -3.80 3.35
CA SER A 100 -15.29 -3.71 2.53
C SER A 100 -15.75 -5.06 1.98
N TYR A 101 -14.81 -5.94 1.61
CA TYR A 101 -15.13 -7.29 1.13
C TYR A 101 -15.76 -8.18 2.21
N LEU A 102 -15.55 -7.85 3.48
CA LEU A 102 -16.15 -8.56 4.62
C LEU A 102 -17.45 -7.89 5.07
N LEU A 103 -17.51 -6.55 5.04
CA LEU A 103 -18.63 -5.76 5.55
C LEU A 103 -19.76 -5.59 4.53
N VAL A 104 -19.41 -5.42 3.25
CA VAL A 104 -20.40 -5.25 2.17
C VAL A 104 -20.81 -6.63 1.64
N ARG A 105 -22.03 -7.03 1.95
CA ARG A 105 -22.54 -8.35 1.61
C ARG A 105 -22.46 -8.66 0.11
N GLN A 106 -22.81 -7.67 -0.73
CA GLN A 106 -22.76 -7.82 -2.18
C GLN A 106 -21.33 -8.11 -2.68
N LEU A 107 -20.33 -7.44 -2.14
CA LEU A 107 -18.92 -7.71 -2.49
C LEU A 107 -18.49 -9.10 -2.04
N ARG A 108 -18.87 -9.49 -0.84
CA ARG A 108 -18.54 -10.81 -0.31
C ARG A 108 -19.16 -11.94 -1.14
N ASP A 109 -20.41 -11.77 -1.57
CA ASP A 109 -21.13 -12.77 -2.35
C ASP A 109 -20.58 -12.90 -3.79
N LEU A 110 -19.98 -11.84 -4.33
CA LEU A 110 -19.32 -11.82 -5.64
C LEU A 110 -17.89 -12.38 -5.63
N MET A 111 -17.26 -12.43 -4.44
CA MET A 111 -15.89 -12.90 -4.30
C MET A 111 -15.86 -14.41 -4.08
N SER A 112 -15.11 -15.12 -4.94
CA SER A 112 -14.73 -16.51 -4.70
C SER A 112 -13.61 -16.59 -3.64
N LEU A 113 -13.38 -17.79 -3.08
CA LEU A 113 -12.26 -18.00 -2.15
C LEU A 113 -10.91 -17.60 -2.77
N ASP A 114 -10.72 -17.88 -4.05
CA ASP A 114 -9.52 -17.51 -4.80
C ASP A 114 -9.38 -15.99 -4.93
N GLY A 115 -10.50 -15.26 -4.97
CA GLY A 115 -10.53 -13.81 -5.03
C GLY A 115 -9.95 -13.12 -3.80
N PHE A 116 -9.90 -13.77 -2.65
CA PHE A 116 -9.30 -13.23 -1.42
C PHE A 116 -7.78 -13.33 -1.39
N VAL A 117 -7.16 -14.13 -2.25
CA VAL A 117 -5.70 -14.31 -2.29
C VAL A 117 -4.99 -12.99 -2.58
N VAL A 118 -5.44 -12.24 -3.59
CA VAL A 118 -4.83 -10.96 -3.98
C VAL A 118 -4.91 -9.92 -2.85
N PRO A 119 -6.09 -9.66 -2.23
CA PRO A 119 -6.18 -8.77 -1.07
C PRO A 119 -5.26 -9.17 0.08
N VAL A 120 -5.19 -10.43 0.43
CA VAL A 120 -4.32 -10.92 1.51
C VAL A 120 -2.85 -10.68 1.18
N VAL A 121 -2.41 -10.96 -0.04
CA VAL A 121 -1.04 -10.71 -0.49
C VAL A 121 -0.71 -9.22 -0.42
N ILE A 122 -1.61 -8.34 -0.86
CA ILE A 122 -1.42 -6.89 -0.80
C ILE A 122 -1.28 -6.42 0.65
N VAL A 123 -2.12 -6.89 1.57
CA VAL A 123 -2.03 -6.57 2.99
C VAL A 123 -0.68 -7.01 3.57
N LEU A 124 -0.24 -8.22 3.27
CA LEU A 124 1.05 -8.75 3.75
C LEU A 124 2.23 -7.96 3.20
N LEU A 125 2.21 -7.59 1.91
CA LEU A 125 3.26 -6.78 1.30
C LEU A 125 3.29 -5.36 1.89
N THR A 126 2.13 -4.73 2.07
CA THR A 126 2.04 -3.41 2.69
C THR A 126 2.51 -3.44 4.14
N TRP A 127 2.16 -4.47 4.89
CA TRP A 127 2.66 -4.72 6.24
C TRP A 127 4.19 -4.85 6.25
N THR A 128 4.74 -5.61 5.32
CA THR A 128 6.20 -5.82 5.20
C THR A 128 6.92 -4.52 4.93
N VAL A 129 6.40 -3.67 4.03
CA VAL A 129 6.96 -2.34 3.72
C VAL A 129 6.90 -1.44 4.95
N PHE A 130 5.79 -1.42 5.67
CA PHE A 130 5.65 -0.66 6.91
C PHE A 130 6.63 -1.14 7.98
N TRP A 131 6.70 -2.45 8.20
CA TRP A 131 7.64 -3.04 9.17
C TRP A 131 9.10 -2.74 8.82
N PHE A 132 9.43 -2.78 7.54
CA PHE A 132 10.75 -2.40 7.04
C PHE A 132 11.07 -0.94 7.36
N ALA A 133 10.15 -0.02 7.11
CA ALA A 133 10.32 1.40 7.44
C ALA A 133 10.48 1.62 8.95
N TRP A 134 9.65 0.98 9.75
CA TRP A 134 9.70 1.07 11.21
C TRP A 134 11.00 0.50 11.79
N SER A 135 11.43 -0.65 11.28
CA SER A 135 12.71 -1.26 11.63
C SER A 135 13.90 -0.36 11.25
N SER A 136 13.85 0.25 10.07
CA SER A 136 14.87 1.18 9.60
C SER A 136 14.94 2.43 10.49
N ARG A 137 13.80 2.93 10.97
CA ARG A 137 13.75 4.03 11.93
C ARG A 137 14.42 3.65 13.26
N LYS A 138 14.11 2.44 13.78
CA LYS A 138 14.75 1.93 15.02
C LYS A 138 16.25 1.76 14.90
N LYS A 139 16.73 1.38 13.73
CA LYS A 139 18.17 1.25 13.46
C LYS A 139 18.88 2.60 13.26
N GLY A 140 18.14 3.71 13.26
CA GLY A 140 18.68 5.04 13.04
C GLY A 140 19.08 5.32 11.59
N TRP A 141 18.50 4.61 10.64
CA TRP A 141 18.76 4.81 9.21
C TRP A 141 17.91 5.94 8.60
N LEU A 142 16.86 6.37 9.29
CA LEU A 142 15.98 7.47 8.88
C LEU A 142 16.29 8.73 9.71
N ASN A 143 16.31 9.88 9.02
CA ASN A 143 16.57 11.20 9.60
C ASN A 143 15.28 11.99 9.84
#